data_5ff810cf03d0fc77228c696911a5f82c
#
_entry.id   5ff810cf03d0fc77228c696911a5f82c
#
_cell.length_a   1.000
_cell.length_b   1.000
_cell.length_c   1.000
_cell.angle_alpha   90.00
_cell.angle_beta   90.00
_cell.angle_gamma   90.00
#
_symmetry.space_group_name_H-M   'P 1'
#
loop_
_entity.id
_entity.type
_entity.pdbx_description
1 polymer ?
#
loop_
_entity_poly.entity_id
_entity_poly.type
_entity_poly.pdbx_seq_one_letter_code
_entity_poly.pdbx_strand_id
1 'polypeptide(L)'
;MAELMTNPRVMQRVQSEADYVLAGHATVQEASLKSMQYLKVVIKETLRLHPPASLFPRVCVQDCKIQGYDLPRGTTMLTNTWAISRDPKYWNEPEKFMPERFECDGVADFRGLDFEFTPFGVGWRVCPGIDFTYANIEISLASLIYHFNWELPPRVDPREVDMTEVFGATVQRKAELFLHPIPRVPL
;
A
#
# COMPACT_ATOMS: atom_id res chain seq x y z
N MET A 1 1.40 -8.70 1.95
CA MET A 1 1.62 -10.17 1.80
C MET A 1 0.68 -10.80 0.76
N ALA A 2 -0.64 -10.63 0.83
CA ALA A 2 -1.55 -11.26 -0.14
C ALA A 2 -1.17 -10.95 -1.59
N GLU A 3 -0.96 -9.67 -1.95
CA GLU A 3 -0.50 -9.28 -3.28
C GLU A 3 0.84 -9.93 -3.69
N LEU A 4 1.74 -10.12 -2.76
CA LEU A 4 3.00 -10.79 -3.06
C LEU A 4 2.81 -12.28 -3.36
N MET A 5 1.86 -12.93 -2.71
CA MET A 5 1.52 -14.34 -2.98
C MET A 5 0.85 -14.53 -4.33
N THR A 6 0.02 -13.57 -4.75
CA THR A 6 -0.65 -13.60 -6.06
C THR A 6 0.24 -13.12 -7.22
N ASN A 7 1.37 -12.47 -6.91
CA ASN A 7 2.33 -11.94 -7.87
C ASN A 7 3.75 -12.48 -7.62
N PRO A 8 4.04 -13.76 -7.95
CA PRO A 8 5.33 -14.41 -7.63
C PRO A 8 6.56 -13.68 -8.19
N ARG A 9 6.44 -13.03 -9.34
CA ARG A 9 7.52 -12.22 -9.93
C ARG A 9 7.90 -11.04 -9.02
N VAL A 10 6.91 -10.37 -8.45
CA VAL A 10 7.11 -9.26 -7.51
C VAL A 10 7.73 -9.77 -6.21
N MET A 11 7.23 -10.90 -5.68
CA MET A 11 7.79 -11.55 -4.50
C MET A 11 9.26 -11.89 -4.71
N GLN A 12 9.60 -12.55 -5.80
CA GLN A 12 10.98 -12.93 -6.11
C GLN A 12 11.90 -11.71 -6.20
N ARG A 13 11.42 -10.62 -6.83
CA ARG A 13 12.22 -9.41 -6.99
C ARG A 13 12.49 -8.71 -5.66
N VAL A 14 11.47 -8.59 -4.80
CA VAL A 14 11.66 -7.96 -3.47
C VAL A 14 12.48 -8.84 -2.54
N GLN A 15 12.41 -10.17 -2.66
CA GLN A 15 13.30 -11.09 -1.93
C GLN A 15 14.75 -10.96 -2.39
N SER A 16 14.99 -10.86 -3.70
CA SER A 16 16.35 -10.66 -4.25
C SER A 16 16.95 -9.33 -3.78
N GLU A 17 16.16 -8.26 -3.68
CA GLU A 17 16.60 -7.00 -3.10
C GLU A 17 16.95 -7.16 -1.61
N ALA A 18 16.09 -7.84 -0.84
CA ALA A 18 16.33 -8.09 0.57
C ALA A 18 17.61 -8.91 0.79
N ASP A 19 17.83 -9.97 0.01
CA ASP A 19 19.02 -10.79 0.07
C ASP A 19 20.30 -9.98 -0.22
N TYR A 20 20.25 -9.09 -1.20
CA TYR A 20 21.38 -8.24 -1.54
C TYR A 20 21.67 -7.18 -0.47
N VAL A 21 20.65 -6.48 0.00
CA VAL A 21 20.82 -5.36 0.94
C VAL A 21 21.13 -5.84 2.36
N LEU A 22 20.56 -6.99 2.77
CA LEU A 22 20.65 -7.52 4.12
C LEU A 22 21.67 -8.68 4.25
N ALA A 23 22.46 -8.92 3.22
CA ALA A 23 23.45 -9.99 3.20
C ALA A 23 24.36 -9.96 4.45
N GLY A 24 24.39 -11.09 5.18
CA GLY A 24 25.24 -11.24 6.38
C GLY A 24 24.67 -10.60 7.67
N HIS A 25 23.50 -10.04 7.63
CA HIS A 25 22.82 -9.51 8.82
C HIS A 25 21.86 -10.56 9.39
N ALA A 26 21.90 -10.78 10.70
CA ALA A 26 20.97 -11.67 11.38
C ALA A 26 19.56 -11.07 11.51
N THR A 27 19.47 -9.73 11.55
CA THR A 27 18.20 -9.01 11.72
C THR A 27 18.13 -7.83 10.75
N VAL A 28 16.91 -7.45 10.38
CA VAL A 28 16.67 -6.26 9.58
C VAL A 28 16.87 -5.01 10.43
N GLN A 29 17.77 -4.15 9.99
CA GLN A 29 18.04 -2.86 10.63
C GLN A 29 17.36 -1.73 9.86
N GLU A 30 16.81 -0.73 10.57
CA GLU A 30 16.16 0.42 9.96
C GLU A 30 17.09 1.16 8.97
N ALA A 31 18.38 1.26 9.29
CA ALA A 31 19.35 1.88 8.40
C ALA A 31 19.44 1.23 7.02
N SER A 32 19.25 -0.10 6.94
CA SER A 32 19.31 -0.88 5.70
C SER A 32 18.07 -0.64 4.82
N LEU A 33 16.93 -0.30 5.42
CA LEU A 33 15.68 -0.06 4.68
C LEU A 33 15.77 1.11 3.69
N LYS A 34 16.69 2.06 3.94
CA LYS A 34 16.94 3.18 3.02
C LYS A 34 17.35 2.70 1.62
N SER A 35 18.04 1.57 1.54
CA SER A 35 18.54 0.98 0.30
C SER A 35 17.53 0.06 -0.39
N MET A 36 16.46 -0.33 0.30
CA MET A 36 15.42 -1.22 -0.26
C MET A 36 14.40 -0.42 -1.11
N GLN A 37 14.78 -0.06 -2.33
CA GLN A 37 13.96 0.80 -3.17
C GLN A 37 12.74 0.06 -3.73
N TYR A 38 12.90 -1.21 -4.12
CA TYR A 38 11.80 -1.98 -4.67
C TYR A 38 10.74 -2.32 -3.61
N LEU A 39 11.16 -2.57 -2.37
CA LEU A 39 10.23 -2.70 -1.24
C LEU A 39 9.34 -1.47 -1.09
N LYS A 40 9.90 -0.26 -1.24
CA LYS A 40 9.15 1.00 -1.13
C LYS A 40 8.09 1.13 -2.20
N VAL A 41 8.40 0.76 -3.44
CA VAL A 41 7.40 0.83 -4.52
C VAL A 41 6.34 -0.27 -4.39
N VAL A 42 6.68 -1.43 -3.83
CA VAL A 42 5.70 -2.47 -3.45
C VAL A 42 4.72 -1.94 -2.41
N ILE A 43 5.21 -1.22 -1.39
CA ILE A 43 4.35 -0.61 -0.37
C ILE A 43 3.47 0.49 -0.97
N LYS A 44 4.04 1.35 -1.82
CA LYS A 44 3.27 2.40 -2.52
C LYS A 44 2.12 1.80 -3.34
N GLU A 45 2.41 0.77 -4.14
CA GLU A 45 1.38 0.11 -4.95
C GLU A 45 0.32 -0.58 -4.10
N THR A 46 0.72 -1.18 -2.98
CA THR A 46 -0.24 -1.76 -2.03
C THR A 46 -1.16 -0.68 -1.45
N LEU A 47 -0.62 0.47 -1.05
CA LEU A 47 -1.40 1.59 -0.52
C LEU A 47 -2.30 2.24 -1.59
N ARG A 48 -1.88 2.21 -2.86
CA ARG A 48 -2.70 2.66 -3.97
C ARG A 48 -3.90 1.74 -4.18
N LEU A 49 -3.63 0.46 -4.35
CA LEU A 49 -4.66 -0.52 -4.71
C LEU A 49 -5.57 -0.85 -3.52
N HIS A 50 -5.05 -0.82 -2.30
CA HIS A 50 -5.75 -1.16 -1.07
C HIS A 50 -5.63 -0.03 -0.03
N PRO A 51 -6.21 1.16 -0.29
CA PRO A 51 -6.14 2.26 0.66
C PRO A 51 -6.92 1.90 1.93
N PRO A 52 -6.27 1.92 3.12
CA PRO A 52 -6.94 1.57 4.38
C PRO A 52 -8.15 2.44 4.69
N ALA A 53 -8.11 3.71 4.28
CA ALA A 53 -9.23 4.63 4.36
C ALA A 53 -9.72 4.95 2.95
N SER A 54 -10.78 4.26 2.52
CA SER A 54 -11.34 4.39 1.17
C SER A 54 -12.20 5.65 0.99
N LEU A 55 -12.80 6.14 2.08
CA LEU A 55 -13.67 7.33 2.10
C LEU A 55 -13.24 8.28 3.21
N PHE A 56 -12.91 9.51 2.85
CA PHE A 56 -12.60 10.58 3.81
C PHE A 56 -13.78 11.55 3.95
N PRO A 57 -14.50 11.56 5.08
CA PRO A 57 -15.50 12.56 5.35
C PRO A 57 -14.88 13.92 5.67
N ARG A 58 -15.45 14.98 5.13
CA ARG A 58 -15.13 16.37 5.43
C ARG A 58 -16.41 17.16 5.58
N VAL A 59 -16.44 18.06 6.55
CA VAL A 59 -17.60 18.91 6.79
C VAL A 59 -17.27 20.35 6.43
N CYS A 60 -18.14 20.99 5.65
CA CYS A 60 -18.00 22.40 5.31
C CYS A 60 -18.17 23.25 6.57
N VAL A 61 -17.13 24.00 6.94
CA VAL A 61 -17.17 24.88 8.12
C VAL A 61 -17.86 26.23 7.84
N GLN A 62 -18.02 26.58 6.57
CA GLN A 62 -18.71 27.76 6.06
C GLN A 62 -19.32 27.45 4.70
N ASP A 63 -20.24 28.29 4.24
CA ASP A 63 -20.77 28.18 2.89
C ASP A 63 -19.63 28.34 1.88
N CYS A 64 -19.58 27.46 0.90
CA CYS A 64 -18.56 27.50 -0.16
C CYS A 64 -19.11 27.01 -1.49
N LYS A 65 -18.36 27.24 -2.56
CA LYS A 65 -18.69 26.74 -3.89
C LYS A 65 -17.55 25.88 -4.43
N ILE A 66 -17.86 24.66 -4.83
CA ILE A 66 -16.91 23.73 -5.42
C ILE A 66 -17.42 23.31 -6.80
N GLN A 67 -16.64 23.54 -7.84
CA GLN A 67 -16.97 23.22 -9.23
C GLN A 67 -18.39 23.68 -9.66
N GLY A 68 -18.83 24.83 -9.17
CA GLY A 68 -20.14 25.41 -9.47
C GLY A 68 -21.27 24.98 -8.56
N TYR A 69 -21.07 23.98 -7.71
CA TYR A 69 -22.06 23.53 -6.70
C TYR A 69 -21.97 24.38 -5.44
N ASP A 70 -23.11 24.87 -4.97
CA ASP A 70 -23.22 25.57 -3.68
C ASP A 70 -23.27 24.53 -2.55
N LEU A 71 -22.35 24.65 -1.61
CA LEU A 71 -22.22 23.76 -0.45
C LEU A 71 -22.46 24.57 0.83
N PRO A 72 -23.63 24.47 1.44
CA PRO A 72 -23.91 25.10 2.70
C PRO A 72 -23.01 24.62 3.84
N ARG A 73 -22.80 25.46 4.85
CA ARG A 73 -22.17 25.08 6.11
C ARG A 73 -22.84 23.83 6.69
N GLY A 74 -22.03 22.89 7.18
CA GLY A 74 -22.49 21.61 7.73
C GLY A 74 -22.66 20.50 6.70
N THR A 75 -22.53 20.80 5.40
CA THR A 75 -22.55 19.75 4.36
C THR A 75 -21.37 18.80 4.55
N THR A 76 -21.67 17.50 4.60
CA THR A 76 -20.64 16.46 4.61
C THR A 76 -20.29 16.05 3.18
N MET A 77 -19.01 16.15 2.84
CA MET A 77 -18.44 15.66 1.59
C MET A 77 -17.64 14.39 1.85
N LEU A 78 -17.71 13.47 0.92
CA LEU A 78 -16.92 12.24 0.95
C LEU A 78 -15.90 12.25 -0.21
N THR A 79 -14.61 12.22 0.13
CA THR A 79 -13.56 11.99 -0.88
C THR A 79 -13.37 10.49 -1.04
N ASN A 80 -13.63 9.98 -2.24
CA ASN A 80 -13.51 8.55 -2.54
C ASN A 80 -12.10 8.22 -3.03
N THR A 81 -11.20 7.93 -2.09
CA THR A 81 -9.80 7.60 -2.35
C THR A 81 -9.66 6.28 -3.13
N TRP A 82 -10.54 5.34 -2.86
CA TRP A 82 -10.57 4.06 -3.56
C TRP A 82 -10.82 4.25 -5.08
N ALA A 83 -11.78 5.11 -5.44
CA ALA A 83 -12.05 5.41 -6.84
C ALA A 83 -10.91 6.25 -7.49
N ILE A 84 -10.37 7.23 -6.77
CA ILE A 84 -9.27 8.06 -7.26
C ILE A 84 -8.04 7.21 -7.59
N SER A 85 -7.69 6.28 -6.71
CA SER A 85 -6.54 5.39 -6.89
C SER A 85 -6.73 4.35 -7.99
N ARG A 86 -7.93 4.25 -8.58
CA ARG A 86 -8.28 3.37 -9.69
C ARG A 86 -8.75 4.12 -10.95
N ASP A 87 -8.67 5.44 -10.97
CA ASP A 87 -9.10 6.22 -12.12
C ASP A 87 -8.14 6.01 -13.31
N PRO A 88 -8.62 5.47 -14.46
CA PRO A 88 -7.78 5.22 -15.63
C PRO A 88 -7.22 6.49 -16.27
N LYS A 89 -7.72 7.66 -15.88
CA LYS A 89 -7.16 8.95 -16.29
C LYS A 89 -5.75 9.18 -15.76
N TYR A 90 -5.44 8.63 -14.57
CA TYR A 90 -4.18 8.81 -13.88
C TYR A 90 -3.35 7.52 -13.84
N TRP A 91 -4.01 6.35 -13.85
CA TRP A 91 -3.38 5.06 -13.64
C TRP A 91 -3.59 4.14 -14.84
N ASN A 92 -2.51 3.77 -15.52
CA ASN A 92 -2.57 2.74 -16.55
C ASN A 92 -2.79 1.37 -15.91
N GLU A 93 -3.68 0.52 -16.47
CA GLU A 93 -4.08 -0.76 -15.90
C GLU A 93 -4.40 -0.63 -14.38
N PRO A 94 -5.40 0.19 -13.98
CA PRO A 94 -5.57 0.64 -12.60
C PRO A 94 -5.87 -0.49 -11.61
N GLU A 95 -6.44 -1.60 -12.06
CA GLU A 95 -6.77 -2.76 -11.21
C GLU A 95 -5.61 -3.74 -11.06
N LYS A 96 -4.52 -3.56 -11.80
CA LYS A 96 -3.38 -4.46 -11.77
C LYS A 96 -2.37 -4.03 -10.72
N PHE A 97 -1.93 -4.99 -9.91
CA PHE A 97 -0.83 -4.78 -8.98
C PHE A 97 0.50 -4.71 -9.75
N MET A 98 1.05 -3.53 -9.88
CA MET A 98 2.24 -3.24 -10.68
C MET A 98 3.14 -2.21 -9.97
N PRO A 99 3.99 -2.64 -9.03
CA PRO A 99 4.89 -1.74 -8.29
C PRO A 99 5.79 -0.89 -9.17
N GLU A 100 6.15 -1.42 -10.34
CA GLU A 100 7.04 -0.77 -11.29
C GLU A 100 6.52 0.58 -11.80
N ARG A 101 5.22 0.85 -11.65
CA ARG A 101 4.67 2.18 -11.96
C ARG A 101 5.27 3.30 -11.11
N PHE A 102 5.79 2.96 -9.94
CA PHE A 102 6.44 3.90 -9.01
C PHE A 102 7.98 3.94 -9.13
N GLU A 103 8.57 3.25 -10.11
CA GLU A 103 10.01 3.30 -10.36
C GLU A 103 10.43 4.47 -11.28
N CYS A 104 9.49 5.08 -11.99
CA CYS A 104 9.78 6.19 -12.89
C CYS A 104 9.88 7.52 -12.13
N ASP A 105 10.78 8.40 -12.56
CA ASP A 105 10.85 9.76 -12.05
C ASP A 105 9.56 10.54 -12.34
N GLY A 106 9.12 11.33 -11.37
CA GLY A 106 7.91 12.15 -11.50
C GLY A 106 6.59 11.41 -11.29
N VAL A 107 6.64 10.17 -10.78
CA VAL A 107 5.42 9.45 -10.39
C VAL A 107 4.93 9.94 -9.03
N ALA A 108 3.61 9.92 -8.86
CA ALA A 108 2.89 10.39 -7.69
C ALA A 108 3.50 9.90 -6.36
N ASP A 109 3.64 10.84 -5.42
CA ASP A 109 4.07 10.56 -4.06
C ASP A 109 3.01 11.04 -3.06
N PHE A 110 2.63 10.19 -2.10
CA PHE A 110 1.65 10.53 -1.07
C PHE A 110 2.10 11.63 -0.09
N ARG A 111 3.37 12.03 -0.14
CA ARG A 111 3.92 13.16 0.64
C ARG A 111 3.86 14.48 -0.10
N GLY A 112 3.51 14.45 -1.39
CA GLY A 112 3.41 15.60 -2.26
C GLY A 112 2.00 16.16 -2.36
N LEU A 113 1.76 16.82 -3.48
CA LEU A 113 0.47 17.38 -3.88
C LEU A 113 -0.19 16.57 -4.99
N ASP A 114 0.17 15.30 -5.09
CA ASP A 114 -0.32 14.38 -6.11
C ASP A 114 -1.68 13.84 -5.66
N PHE A 115 -2.73 14.53 -6.06
CA PHE A 115 -4.10 14.25 -5.63
C PHE A 115 -4.64 12.92 -6.12
N GLU A 116 -4.01 12.31 -7.10
CA GLU A 116 -4.29 10.95 -7.58
C GLU A 116 -3.78 9.86 -6.64
N PHE A 117 -2.87 10.19 -5.70
CA PHE A 117 -2.31 9.23 -4.75
C PHE A 117 -2.35 9.76 -3.31
N THR A 118 -3.48 9.58 -2.63
CA THR A 118 -3.74 10.15 -1.31
C THR A 118 -4.14 9.10 -0.24
N PRO A 119 -3.37 8.01 -0.05
CA PRO A 119 -3.73 6.94 0.90
C PRO A 119 -3.79 7.43 2.36
N PHE A 120 -3.10 8.52 2.68
CA PHE A 120 -3.07 9.16 4.00
C PHE A 120 -3.89 10.46 4.06
N GLY A 121 -4.69 10.73 3.04
CA GLY A 121 -5.33 12.02 2.86
C GLY A 121 -4.36 13.10 2.42
N VAL A 122 -4.82 14.34 2.35
CA VAL A 122 -4.05 15.48 1.85
C VAL A 122 -4.47 16.78 2.56
N GLY A 123 -3.58 17.78 2.52
CA GLY A 123 -3.82 19.12 3.07
C GLY A 123 -3.77 19.15 4.60
N TRP A 124 -4.49 20.09 5.20
CA TRP A 124 -4.43 20.39 6.66
C TRP A 124 -4.88 19.23 7.55
N ARG A 125 -5.52 18.22 6.99
CA ARG A 125 -6.02 17.03 7.70
C ARG A 125 -5.33 15.75 7.21
N VAL A 126 -4.13 15.89 6.66
CA VAL A 126 -3.29 14.73 6.34
C VAL A 126 -3.00 13.91 7.61
N CYS A 127 -2.86 12.61 7.46
CA CYS A 127 -2.55 11.72 8.59
C CYS A 127 -1.25 12.14 9.29
N PRO A 128 -1.26 12.45 10.59
CA PRO A 128 -0.04 12.84 11.30
C PRO A 128 0.92 11.66 11.54
N GLY A 129 0.43 10.43 11.40
CA GLY A 129 1.19 9.20 11.62
C GLY A 129 1.85 8.60 10.38
N ILE A 130 2.00 9.33 9.29
CA ILE A 130 2.54 8.81 8.02
C ILE A 130 3.91 8.16 8.23
N ASP A 131 4.87 8.89 8.79
CA ASP A 131 6.25 8.43 8.94
C ASP A 131 6.33 7.21 9.87
N PHE A 132 5.60 7.23 10.97
CA PHE A 132 5.52 6.11 11.89
C PHE A 132 4.92 4.86 11.23
N THR A 133 3.80 5.03 10.54
CA THR A 133 3.11 3.93 9.86
C THR A 133 3.98 3.34 8.76
N TYR A 134 4.57 4.21 7.93
CA TYR A 134 5.40 3.78 6.81
C TYR A 134 6.63 3.01 7.28
N ALA A 135 7.36 3.53 8.29
CA ALA A 135 8.51 2.85 8.88
C ALA A 135 8.15 1.48 9.47
N ASN A 136 6.99 1.36 10.14
CA ASN A 136 6.53 0.07 10.66
C ASN A 136 6.19 -0.92 9.56
N ILE A 137 5.56 -0.47 8.46
CA ILE A 137 5.27 -1.34 7.32
C ILE A 137 6.58 -1.80 6.66
N GLU A 138 7.53 -0.87 6.45
CA GLU A 138 8.83 -1.20 5.84
C GLU A 138 9.57 -2.27 6.65
N ILE A 139 9.78 -2.06 7.94
CA ILE A 139 10.56 -2.99 8.77
C ILE A 139 9.85 -4.35 8.93
N SER A 140 8.54 -4.33 9.11
CA SER A 140 7.76 -5.56 9.26
C SER A 140 7.78 -6.39 7.98
N LEU A 141 7.51 -5.76 6.84
CA LEU A 141 7.47 -6.44 5.55
C LEU A 141 8.86 -6.93 5.13
N ALA A 142 9.90 -6.11 5.32
CA ALA A 142 11.29 -6.51 5.08
C ALA A 142 11.67 -7.74 5.90
N SER A 143 11.32 -7.75 7.20
CA SER A 143 11.62 -8.88 8.09
C SER A 143 10.91 -10.16 7.64
N LEU A 144 9.63 -10.07 7.30
CA LEU A 144 8.86 -11.22 6.81
C LEU A 144 9.43 -11.78 5.49
N ILE A 145 9.86 -10.91 4.58
CA ILE A 145 10.40 -11.30 3.27
C ILE A 145 11.83 -11.87 3.41
N TYR A 146 12.65 -11.29 4.28
CA TYR A 146 14.04 -11.69 4.45
C TYR A 146 14.16 -13.02 5.19
N HIS A 147 13.44 -13.21 6.29
CA HIS A 147 13.58 -14.39 7.14
C HIS A 147 12.82 -15.61 6.63
N PHE A 148 11.81 -15.44 5.78
CA PHE A 148 10.95 -16.56 5.38
C PHE A 148 10.68 -16.62 3.88
N ASN A 149 10.65 -17.85 3.37
CA ASN A 149 9.84 -18.16 2.20
C ASN A 149 8.40 -18.42 2.66
N TRP A 150 7.46 -18.00 1.83
CA TRP A 150 6.05 -18.10 2.14
C TRP A 150 5.36 -19.00 1.14
N GLU A 151 4.58 -19.94 1.63
CA GLU A 151 3.78 -20.84 0.82
C GLU A 151 2.31 -20.72 1.19
N LEU A 152 1.46 -20.81 0.16
CA LEU A 152 0.03 -20.99 0.37
C LEU A 152 -0.26 -22.38 0.91
N PRO A 153 -1.38 -22.58 1.61
CA PRO A 153 -1.81 -23.92 2.02
C PRO A 153 -1.88 -24.88 0.83
N PRO A 154 -1.63 -26.18 1.04
CA PRO A 154 -1.72 -27.17 -0.03
C PRO A 154 -3.04 -27.08 -0.81
N ARG A 155 -2.96 -27.11 -2.15
CA ARG A 155 -4.09 -27.02 -3.10
C ARG A 155 -4.71 -25.63 -3.28
N VAL A 156 -4.16 -24.57 -2.67
CA VAL A 156 -4.59 -23.19 -2.94
C VAL A 156 -3.76 -22.64 -4.09
N ASP A 157 -4.39 -22.35 -5.23
CA ASP A 157 -3.72 -21.65 -6.34
C ASP A 157 -3.55 -20.16 -5.98
N PRO A 158 -2.39 -19.54 -6.23
CA PRO A 158 -2.21 -18.10 -6.06
C PRO A 158 -3.31 -17.23 -6.71
N ARG A 159 -3.90 -17.70 -7.81
CA ARG A 159 -4.99 -17.01 -8.52
C ARG A 159 -6.35 -17.10 -7.82
N GLU A 160 -6.48 -18.03 -6.87
CA GLU A 160 -7.70 -18.27 -6.09
C GLU A 160 -7.69 -17.58 -4.73
N VAL A 161 -6.63 -16.84 -4.41
CA VAL A 161 -6.56 -16.05 -3.17
C VAL A 161 -7.65 -14.98 -3.21
N ASP A 162 -8.62 -15.09 -2.30
CA ASP A 162 -9.73 -14.12 -2.22
C ASP A 162 -9.22 -12.75 -1.78
N MET A 163 -9.25 -11.79 -2.68
CA MET A 163 -8.86 -10.40 -2.45
C MET A 163 -10.07 -9.50 -2.17
N THR A 164 -11.26 -10.08 -1.94
CA THR A 164 -12.47 -9.31 -1.59
C THR A 164 -12.23 -8.47 -0.35
N GLU A 165 -12.63 -7.21 -0.43
CA GLU A 165 -12.49 -6.23 0.65
C GLU A 165 -13.80 -6.11 1.46
N VAL A 166 -13.66 -5.83 2.75
CA VAL A 166 -14.76 -5.44 3.65
C VAL A 166 -14.52 -4.01 4.11
N PHE A 167 -15.54 -3.19 3.93
CA PHE A 167 -15.54 -1.80 4.36
C PHE A 167 -15.96 -1.69 5.83
N GLY A 168 -15.16 -0.94 6.61
CA GLY A 168 -15.39 -0.64 8.01
C GLY A 168 -14.73 0.70 8.37
N ALA A 169 -14.25 0.84 9.58
CA ALA A 169 -13.42 1.99 9.97
C ALA A 169 -12.14 2.04 9.13
N THR A 170 -11.63 0.86 8.78
CA THR A 170 -10.60 0.65 7.77
C THR A 170 -11.06 -0.42 6.79
N VAL A 171 -10.57 -0.34 5.56
CA VAL A 171 -10.77 -1.42 4.58
C VAL A 171 -9.77 -2.53 4.85
N GLN A 172 -10.25 -3.75 4.86
CA GLN A 172 -9.42 -4.95 5.06
C GLN A 172 -9.91 -6.10 4.19
N ARG A 173 -9.06 -7.07 3.97
CA ARG A 173 -9.49 -8.31 3.31
C ARG A 173 -10.60 -8.98 4.10
N LYS A 174 -11.59 -9.52 3.39
CA LYS A 174 -12.71 -10.28 3.97
C LYS A 174 -12.25 -11.63 4.51
N ALA A 175 -11.47 -12.35 3.74
CA ALA A 175 -10.92 -13.65 4.12
C ALA A 175 -9.58 -13.49 4.85
N GLU A 176 -9.33 -14.31 5.86
CA GLU A 176 -8.02 -14.41 6.49
C GLU A 176 -6.98 -14.97 5.52
N LEU A 177 -5.72 -14.55 5.68
CA LEU A 177 -4.60 -15.04 4.88
C LEU A 177 -3.81 -16.06 5.70
N PHE A 178 -3.92 -17.33 5.35
CA PHE A 178 -3.12 -18.39 5.92
C PHE A 178 -1.91 -18.65 5.04
N LEU A 179 -0.72 -18.58 5.63
CA LEU A 179 0.55 -18.84 4.95
C LEU A 179 1.44 -19.73 5.79
N HIS A 180 2.22 -20.59 5.15
CA HIS A 180 3.26 -21.39 5.78
C HIS A 180 4.61 -20.67 5.68
N PRO A 181 5.22 -20.26 6.82
CA PRO A 181 6.56 -19.71 6.83
C PRO A 181 7.61 -20.84 6.79
N ILE A 182 8.53 -20.76 5.85
CA ILE A 182 9.71 -21.61 5.75
C ILE A 182 10.93 -20.75 6.05
N PRO A 183 11.65 -20.99 7.16
CA PRO A 183 12.81 -20.19 7.52
C PRO A 183 13.88 -20.19 6.42
N ARG A 184 14.41 -19.01 6.08
CA ARG A 184 15.51 -18.81 5.11
C ARG A 184 16.80 -18.38 5.81
N VAL A 185 16.66 -17.43 6.71
CA VAL A 185 17.78 -16.87 7.48
C VAL A 185 17.45 -17.10 8.95
N PRO A 186 18.40 -17.57 9.78
CA PRO A 186 18.20 -17.76 11.21
C PRO A 186 17.74 -16.44 11.86
N LEU A 187 16.76 -16.57 12.76
CA LEU A 187 16.27 -15.46 13.60
C LEU A 187 17.24 -15.17 14.74
#